data_00f071727650a91c68ea7bd45a7e074f
#
_entry.id   00f071727650a91c68ea7bd45a7e074f
#
_cell.length_a   1.000
_cell.length_b   1.000
_cell.length_c   1.000
_cell.angle_alpha   90.00
_cell.angle_beta   90.00
_cell.angle_gamma   90.00
#
_symmetry.space_group_name_H-M   'P 1'
#
loop_
_entity.id
_entity.type
_entity.pdbx_description
1 polymer ?
#
loop_
_entity_poly.entity_id
_entity_poly.type
_entity_poly.pdbx_seq_one_letter_code
_entity_poly.pdbx_strand_id
1 'polypeptide(L)'
;MVAPRVDQTRGLSPQTRVGQRVIALRYSENTKRMESMVRHSNNASELWKSLPWKQFRRNLFRLQKRVFKAVQGGDQRQARSLQKLILKAQAARLLAIRQVTQLNAGKKTAGIDGKKFLTFEERFALADLLAKNESDWQHQGLRAMPIPKQDGTTRMLKVPTMADRAWQCLAKYALEPAHEATFHARSYGFRPGRSAHNAQKYLFDNLRSTCNGINKRVIELDIEKCFDRIKHSAIMDCLIAPRGLKLGIFRCLKAGTNVGFPDQGTPQGGVCSPLLANIALNGIEDIHTSVRYADDMVFCSNLVIRRR
;
A
#
# COMPACT_ATOMS: atom_id res chain seq x y z
N MET A 1 -16.07 49.47 -2.07
CA MET A 1 -16.74 48.46 -2.94
C MET A 1 -16.40 47.09 -2.39
N VAL A 2 -17.37 46.42 -1.79
CA VAL A 2 -17.22 45.12 -1.14
C VAL A 2 -17.68 44.05 -2.13
N ALA A 3 -16.79 43.10 -2.49
CA ALA A 3 -17.13 41.99 -3.37
C ALA A 3 -17.97 40.94 -2.62
N PRO A 4 -18.98 40.28 -3.24
CA PRO A 4 -19.86 39.33 -2.58
C PRO A 4 -19.14 38.01 -2.38
N ARG A 5 -19.30 37.44 -1.17
CA ARG A 5 -18.92 36.06 -0.83
C ARG A 5 -19.81 35.07 -1.60
N VAL A 6 -19.17 34.24 -2.43
CA VAL A 6 -19.85 33.10 -3.07
C VAL A 6 -19.93 31.95 -2.06
N ASP A 7 -21.14 31.65 -1.65
CA ASP A 7 -21.47 30.51 -0.79
C ASP A 7 -21.41 29.21 -1.62
N GLN A 8 -20.38 28.36 -1.37
CA GLN A 8 -20.21 27.08 -2.04
C GLN A 8 -20.72 25.93 -1.19
N THR A 9 -21.99 25.91 -0.86
CA THR A 9 -22.68 24.69 -0.37
C THR A 9 -23.36 23.96 -1.52
N ARG A 10 -22.59 23.37 -2.43
CA ARG A 10 -23.13 22.32 -3.32
C ARG A 10 -23.18 21.00 -2.57
N GLY A 11 -24.33 20.73 -1.94
CA GLY A 11 -24.64 19.46 -1.34
C GLY A 11 -24.66 18.35 -2.40
N LEU A 12 -24.13 17.17 -2.04
CA LEU A 12 -24.26 15.94 -2.81
C LEU A 12 -25.74 15.67 -3.13
N SER A 13 -26.05 15.23 -4.35
CA SER A 13 -27.41 14.93 -4.76
C SER A 13 -28.06 13.88 -3.82
N PRO A 14 -29.37 13.92 -3.59
CA PRO A 14 -30.08 12.96 -2.74
C PRO A 14 -29.82 11.50 -3.13
N GLN A 15 -29.65 11.20 -4.42
CA GLN A 15 -29.34 9.86 -4.94
C GLN A 15 -27.96 9.34 -4.48
N THR A 16 -26.95 10.21 -4.33
CA THR A 16 -25.62 9.81 -3.84
C THR A 16 -25.65 9.48 -2.34
N ARG A 17 -26.47 10.19 -1.56
CA ARG A 17 -26.67 9.92 -0.11
C ARG A 17 -27.44 8.61 0.13
N VAL A 18 -28.46 8.32 -0.68
CA VAL A 18 -29.23 7.07 -0.60
C VAL A 18 -28.34 5.88 -0.97
N GLY A 19 -27.57 5.97 -2.05
CA GLY A 19 -26.63 4.92 -2.44
C GLY A 19 -25.58 4.62 -1.37
N GLN A 20 -25.05 5.63 -0.70
CA GLN A 20 -24.10 5.45 0.40
C GLN A 20 -24.74 4.81 1.64
N ARG A 21 -25.98 5.20 2.00
CA ARG A 21 -26.75 4.58 3.09
C ARG A 21 -27.09 3.12 2.81
N VAL A 22 -27.54 2.78 1.61
CA VAL A 22 -27.87 1.39 1.22
C VAL A 22 -26.63 0.50 1.25
N ILE A 23 -25.49 0.99 0.80
CA ILE A 23 -24.22 0.25 0.89
C ILE A 23 -23.79 0.07 2.35
N ALA A 24 -23.90 1.10 3.18
CA ALA A 24 -23.55 1.02 4.59
C ALA A 24 -24.48 0.06 5.37
N LEU A 25 -25.79 0.06 5.07
CA LEU A 25 -26.76 -0.85 5.67
C LEU A 25 -26.50 -2.31 5.26
N ARG A 26 -26.27 -2.60 3.98
CA ARG A 26 -25.91 -3.95 3.52
C ARG A 26 -24.57 -4.44 4.11
N TYR A 27 -23.61 -3.54 4.33
CA TYR A 27 -22.36 -3.88 5.03
C TYR A 27 -22.61 -4.20 6.51
N SER A 28 -23.46 -3.43 7.19
CA SER A 28 -23.85 -3.65 8.58
C SER A 28 -24.60 -4.97 8.79
N GLU A 29 -25.55 -5.29 7.92
CA GLU A 29 -26.33 -6.55 7.98
C GLU A 29 -25.44 -7.78 7.74
N ASN A 30 -24.55 -7.74 6.74
CA ASN A 30 -23.61 -8.83 6.51
C ASN A 30 -22.62 -9.00 7.67
N THR A 31 -22.19 -7.92 8.32
CA THR A 31 -21.33 -7.96 9.50
C THR A 31 -22.06 -8.62 10.68
N LYS A 32 -23.29 -8.20 10.99
CA LYS A 32 -24.11 -8.78 12.06
C LYS A 32 -24.40 -10.27 11.82
N ARG A 33 -24.72 -10.65 10.58
CA ARG A 33 -24.98 -12.06 10.22
C ARG A 33 -23.73 -12.92 10.40
N MET A 34 -22.55 -12.41 10.05
CA MET A 34 -21.28 -13.13 10.27
C MET A 34 -20.91 -13.20 11.76
N GLU A 35 -21.10 -12.14 12.52
CA GLU A 35 -20.91 -12.16 13.98
C GLU A 35 -21.81 -13.19 14.67
N SER A 36 -23.07 -13.31 14.21
CA SER A 36 -23.99 -14.36 14.66
C SER A 36 -23.49 -15.76 14.28
N MET A 37 -22.99 -15.97 13.07
CA MET A 37 -22.42 -17.25 12.64
C MET A 37 -21.16 -17.63 13.45
N VAL A 38 -20.29 -16.66 13.79
CA VAL A 38 -19.11 -16.91 14.63
C VAL A 38 -19.48 -17.34 16.03
N ARG A 39 -20.54 -16.76 16.62
CA ARG A 39 -20.99 -17.10 17.97
C ARG A 39 -21.64 -18.49 18.10
N HIS A 40 -22.15 -19.06 16.99
CA HIS A 40 -22.88 -20.32 16.96
C HIS A 40 -22.10 -21.50 16.36
N SER A 41 -20.85 -21.29 15.90
CA SER A 41 -20.05 -22.37 15.35
C SER A 41 -19.06 -22.91 16.40
N ASN A 42 -19.22 -24.16 16.76
CA ASN A 42 -18.28 -24.88 17.63
C ASN A 42 -16.95 -25.21 16.93
N ASN A 43 -16.79 -24.87 15.65
CA ASN A 43 -15.59 -25.15 14.86
C ASN A 43 -15.12 -23.94 14.04
N ALA A 44 -14.18 -23.17 14.58
CA ALA A 44 -13.59 -22.01 13.93
C ALA A 44 -12.92 -22.35 12.58
N SER A 45 -12.43 -23.59 12.42
CA SER A 45 -11.83 -24.07 11.17
C SER A 45 -12.85 -24.14 10.03
N GLU A 46 -14.02 -24.73 10.29
CA GLU A 46 -15.09 -24.84 9.29
C GLU A 46 -15.63 -23.48 8.93
N LEU A 47 -15.85 -22.63 9.93
CA LEU A 47 -16.28 -21.27 9.73
C LEU A 47 -15.31 -20.49 8.84
N TRP A 48 -14.00 -20.53 9.12
CA TRP A 48 -12.99 -19.85 8.31
C TRP A 48 -12.94 -20.38 6.88
N LYS A 49 -13.06 -21.69 6.67
CA LYS A 49 -13.05 -22.30 5.34
C LYS A 49 -14.30 -21.95 4.54
N SER A 50 -15.47 -21.86 5.20
CA SER A 50 -16.76 -21.53 4.57
C SER A 50 -16.93 -20.04 4.22
N LEU A 51 -16.02 -19.15 4.68
CA LEU A 51 -16.08 -17.74 4.37
C LEU A 51 -16.09 -17.48 2.85
N PRO A 52 -16.93 -16.57 2.36
CA PRO A 52 -17.12 -16.31 0.91
C PRO A 52 -15.95 -15.48 0.34
N TRP A 53 -14.75 -16.03 0.33
CA TRP A 53 -13.51 -15.37 -0.07
C TRP A 53 -13.55 -14.72 -1.46
N LYS A 54 -14.23 -15.37 -2.41
CA LYS A 54 -14.42 -14.83 -3.77
C LYS A 54 -15.25 -13.53 -3.73
N GLN A 55 -16.30 -13.51 -2.92
CA GLN A 55 -17.15 -12.34 -2.74
C GLN A 55 -16.41 -11.22 -2.01
N PHE A 56 -15.61 -11.55 -0.98
CA PHE A 56 -14.78 -10.58 -0.27
C PHE A 56 -13.79 -9.87 -1.21
N ARG A 57 -13.10 -10.63 -2.06
CA ARG A 57 -12.20 -10.05 -3.08
C ARG A 57 -12.94 -9.14 -4.07
N ARG A 58 -14.11 -9.56 -4.55
CA ARG A 58 -14.94 -8.72 -5.45
C ARG A 58 -15.35 -7.41 -4.79
N ASN A 59 -15.77 -7.47 -3.53
CA ASN A 59 -16.21 -6.30 -2.79
C ASN A 59 -15.05 -5.33 -2.55
N LEU A 60 -13.90 -5.83 -2.10
CA LEU A 60 -12.70 -5.04 -1.94
C LEU A 60 -12.28 -4.40 -3.27
N PHE A 61 -12.21 -5.15 -4.35
CA PHE A 61 -11.83 -4.65 -5.66
C PHE A 61 -12.76 -3.54 -6.18
N ARG A 62 -14.09 -3.67 -5.94
CA ARG A 62 -15.05 -2.61 -6.29
C ARG A 62 -14.78 -1.31 -5.53
N LEU A 63 -14.46 -1.39 -4.24
CA LEU A 63 -14.10 -0.23 -3.44
C LEU A 63 -12.78 0.38 -3.92
N GLN A 64 -11.76 -0.43 -4.17
CA GLN A 64 -10.47 0.00 -4.71
C GLN A 64 -10.61 0.71 -6.06
N LYS A 65 -11.41 0.16 -6.99
CA LYS A 65 -11.70 0.81 -8.27
C LYS A 65 -12.38 2.18 -8.09
N ARG A 66 -13.24 2.33 -7.08
CA ARG A 66 -13.89 3.62 -6.78
C ARG A 66 -12.90 4.62 -6.17
N VAL A 67 -11.98 4.18 -5.30
CA VAL A 67 -10.89 5.04 -4.78
C VAL A 67 -10.05 5.55 -5.94
N PHE A 68 -9.59 4.65 -6.81
CA PHE A 68 -8.80 4.99 -8.00
C PHE A 68 -9.50 6.05 -8.87
N LYS A 69 -10.77 5.83 -9.21
CA LYS A 69 -11.55 6.77 -10.02
C LYS A 69 -11.77 8.12 -9.33
N ALA A 70 -11.97 8.14 -8.01
CA ALA A 70 -12.15 9.37 -7.26
C ALA A 70 -10.87 10.22 -7.28
N VAL A 71 -9.69 9.59 -7.17
CA VAL A 71 -8.42 10.31 -7.28
C VAL A 71 -8.18 10.80 -8.69
N GLN A 72 -8.43 9.98 -9.73
CA GLN A 72 -8.33 10.42 -11.13
C GLN A 72 -9.25 11.61 -11.45
N GLY A 73 -10.43 11.66 -10.84
CA GLY A 73 -11.38 12.77 -10.98
C GLY A 73 -11.11 13.96 -10.05
N GLY A 74 -10.00 13.97 -9.30
CA GLY A 74 -9.65 15.05 -8.37
C GLY A 74 -10.46 15.08 -7.06
N ASP A 75 -11.42 14.17 -6.86
CA ASP A 75 -12.26 14.12 -5.65
C ASP A 75 -11.56 13.40 -4.49
N GLN A 76 -10.60 14.09 -3.89
CA GLN A 76 -9.86 13.59 -2.74
C GLN A 76 -10.74 13.35 -1.51
N ARG A 77 -11.86 14.09 -1.36
CA ARG A 77 -12.80 13.91 -0.24
C ARG A 77 -13.48 12.55 -0.35
N GLN A 78 -13.98 12.22 -1.54
CA GLN A 78 -14.59 10.91 -1.82
C GLN A 78 -13.55 9.79 -1.68
N ALA A 79 -12.33 9.97 -2.20
CA ALA A 79 -11.26 8.99 -2.07
C ALA A 79 -10.99 8.66 -0.59
N ARG A 80 -10.78 9.66 0.27
CA ARG A 80 -10.58 9.46 1.73
C ARG A 80 -11.76 8.80 2.41
N SER A 81 -13.00 9.12 1.99
CA SER A 81 -14.20 8.48 2.52
C SER A 81 -14.26 6.99 2.17
N LEU A 82 -13.93 6.63 0.93
CA LEU A 82 -13.85 5.24 0.46
C LEU A 82 -12.70 4.47 1.12
N GLN A 83 -11.55 5.10 1.35
CA GLN A 83 -10.45 4.50 2.10
C GLN A 83 -10.87 4.14 3.53
N LYS A 84 -11.58 5.03 4.24
CA LYS A 84 -12.16 4.73 5.55
C LYS A 84 -13.11 3.52 5.48
N LEU A 85 -13.91 3.42 4.41
CA LEU A 85 -14.81 2.30 4.22
C LEU A 85 -14.07 0.97 4.02
N ILE A 86 -12.93 0.98 3.31
CA ILE A 86 -12.06 -0.20 3.16
C ILE A 86 -11.52 -0.64 4.53
N LEU A 87 -11.00 0.30 5.33
CA LEU A 87 -10.45 -0.01 6.66
C LEU A 87 -11.52 -0.62 7.59
N LYS A 88 -12.76 -0.13 7.53
CA LYS A 88 -13.90 -0.62 8.32
C LYS A 88 -14.48 -1.94 7.81
N ALA A 89 -14.21 -2.30 6.56
CA ALA A 89 -14.81 -3.48 5.95
C ALA A 89 -14.24 -4.78 6.55
N GLN A 90 -15.10 -5.59 7.18
CA GLN A 90 -14.72 -6.90 7.73
C GLN A 90 -14.09 -7.80 6.64
N ALA A 91 -14.65 -7.78 5.42
CA ALA A 91 -14.10 -8.51 4.29
C ALA A 91 -12.64 -8.15 4.00
N ALA A 92 -12.28 -6.85 4.06
CA ALA A 92 -10.91 -6.40 3.84
C ALA A 92 -9.97 -6.83 4.98
N ARG A 93 -10.44 -6.74 6.24
CA ARG A 93 -9.67 -7.22 7.41
C ARG A 93 -9.37 -8.73 7.32
N LEU A 94 -10.39 -9.54 7.04
CA LEU A 94 -10.23 -10.99 6.89
C LEU A 94 -9.31 -11.36 5.72
N LEU A 95 -9.41 -10.65 4.59
CA LEU A 95 -8.48 -10.83 3.46
C LEU A 95 -7.05 -10.46 3.85
N ALA A 96 -6.84 -9.35 4.58
CA ALA A 96 -5.51 -8.94 5.03
C ALA A 96 -4.90 -9.98 5.98
N ILE A 97 -5.67 -10.48 6.94
CA ILE A 97 -5.23 -11.54 7.85
C ILE A 97 -4.90 -12.81 7.08
N ARG A 98 -5.77 -13.24 6.16
CA ARG A 98 -5.51 -14.40 5.31
C ARG A 98 -4.23 -14.25 4.52
N GLN A 99 -4.00 -13.06 3.95
CA GLN A 99 -2.79 -12.76 3.18
C GLN A 99 -1.53 -13.00 4.01
N VAL A 100 -1.45 -12.46 5.21
CA VAL A 100 -0.23 -12.51 6.02
C VAL A 100 -0.06 -13.84 6.79
N THR A 101 -1.17 -14.49 7.19
CA THR A 101 -1.12 -15.72 8.02
C THR A 101 -1.20 -17.03 7.23
N GLN A 102 -1.65 -16.99 5.96
CA GLN A 102 -1.83 -18.19 5.14
C GLN A 102 -1.10 -18.15 3.80
N LEU A 103 -1.20 -17.05 3.07
CA LEU A 103 -0.73 -16.99 1.68
C LEU A 103 0.72 -16.52 1.57
N ASN A 104 1.17 -15.62 2.43
CA ASN A 104 2.52 -15.08 2.40
C ASN A 104 3.56 -16.13 2.83
N ALA A 105 4.71 -16.16 2.16
CA ALA A 105 5.86 -17.01 2.54
C ALA A 105 6.33 -16.74 3.98
N GLY A 106 6.31 -15.49 4.44
CA GLY A 106 6.67 -15.07 5.79
C GLY A 106 5.69 -15.45 6.92
N LYS A 107 4.64 -16.23 6.66
CA LYS A 107 3.62 -16.64 7.64
C LYS A 107 4.17 -17.38 8.86
N LYS A 108 5.30 -18.06 8.74
CA LYS A 108 5.95 -18.78 9.83
C LYS A 108 6.94 -17.94 10.64
N THR A 109 7.23 -16.71 10.19
CA THR A 109 8.19 -15.81 10.83
C THR A 109 7.47 -14.90 11.81
N ALA A 110 7.70 -15.08 13.11
CA ALA A 110 7.15 -14.23 14.16
C ALA A 110 7.89 -12.86 14.19
N GLY A 111 7.19 -11.82 14.67
CA GLY A 111 7.80 -10.56 15.07
C GLY A 111 8.49 -10.65 16.42
N ILE A 112 8.65 -9.51 17.09
CA ILE A 112 9.26 -9.43 18.43
C ILE A 112 8.39 -10.10 19.51
N ASP A 113 7.08 -10.16 19.27
CA ASP A 113 6.08 -10.77 20.16
C ASP A 113 6.03 -12.31 20.14
N GLY A 114 6.79 -12.93 19.24
CA GLY A 114 6.81 -14.39 19.06
C GLY A 114 5.54 -14.99 18.45
N LYS A 115 4.48 -14.20 18.21
CA LYS A 115 3.17 -14.68 17.74
C LYS A 115 3.13 -14.89 16.24
N LYS A 116 2.45 -15.95 15.80
CA LYS A 116 2.33 -16.33 14.37
C LYS A 116 0.87 -16.35 13.88
N PHE A 117 -0.12 -16.42 14.76
CA PHE A 117 -1.56 -16.49 14.45
C PHE A 117 -1.89 -17.61 13.44
N LEU A 118 -1.46 -18.81 13.76
CA LEU A 118 -1.61 -19.95 12.85
C LEU A 118 -2.95 -20.66 13.02
N THR A 119 -3.58 -20.58 14.21
CA THR A 119 -4.90 -21.18 14.45
C THR A 119 -6.02 -20.30 13.89
N PHE A 120 -7.20 -20.86 13.72
CA PHE A 120 -8.34 -20.13 13.15
C PHE A 120 -8.95 -19.16 14.18
N GLU A 121 -8.96 -19.56 15.46
CA GLU A 121 -9.41 -18.75 16.60
C GLU A 121 -8.53 -17.50 16.73
N GLU A 122 -7.21 -17.65 16.66
CA GLU A 122 -6.26 -16.53 16.68
C GLU A 122 -6.50 -15.53 15.53
N ARG A 123 -6.88 -16.04 14.34
CA ARG A 123 -7.17 -15.17 13.19
C ARG A 123 -8.46 -14.37 13.38
N PHE A 124 -9.49 -14.94 13.99
CA PHE A 124 -10.70 -14.21 14.34
C PHE A 124 -10.43 -13.17 15.43
N ALA A 125 -9.69 -13.53 16.47
CA ALA A 125 -9.27 -12.59 17.52
C ALA A 125 -8.44 -11.42 16.93
N LEU A 126 -7.58 -11.69 15.96
CA LEU A 126 -6.85 -10.65 15.23
C LEU A 126 -7.79 -9.75 14.39
N ALA A 127 -8.85 -10.31 13.82
CA ALA A 127 -9.84 -9.51 13.09
C ALA A 127 -10.58 -8.53 14.02
N ASP A 128 -10.91 -8.96 15.24
CA ASP A 128 -11.53 -8.11 16.26
C ASP A 128 -10.55 -7.03 16.77
N LEU A 129 -9.28 -7.39 16.96
CA LEU A 129 -8.23 -6.44 17.33
C LEU A 129 -8.08 -5.33 16.28
N LEU A 130 -8.03 -5.72 14.99
CA LEU A 130 -7.98 -4.76 13.88
C LEU A 130 -9.24 -3.89 13.79
N ALA A 131 -10.41 -4.44 14.14
CA ALA A 131 -11.67 -3.69 14.13
C ALA A 131 -11.70 -2.60 15.19
N LYS A 132 -11.20 -2.91 16.40
CA LYS A 132 -11.18 -1.98 17.55
C LYS A 132 -10.19 -0.83 17.34
N ASN A 133 -9.08 -1.07 16.64
CA ASN A 133 -7.95 -0.14 16.57
C ASN A 133 -7.67 0.37 15.14
N GLU A 134 -8.62 0.31 14.22
CA GLU A 134 -8.40 0.60 12.79
C GLU A 134 -7.84 2.00 12.50
N SER A 135 -8.25 3.00 13.28
CA SER A 135 -7.89 4.41 13.10
C SER A 135 -6.83 4.92 14.07
N ASP A 136 -6.48 4.11 15.08
CA ASP A 136 -5.49 4.45 16.11
C ASP A 136 -4.52 3.30 16.38
N TRP A 137 -4.06 2.63 15.33
CA TRP A 137 -3.13 1.51 15.44
C TRP A 137 -1.79 1.94 16.03
N GLN A 138 -1.34 1.20 17.04
CA GLN A 138 -0.02 1.35 17.65
C GLN A 138 0.90 0.23 17.15
N HIS A 139 1.96 0.58 16.44
CA HIS A 139 2.96 -0.38 15.99
C HIS A 139 3.87 -0.79 17.12
N GLN A 140 4.21 -2.08 17.17
CA GLN A 140 5.21 -2.61 18.09
C GLN A 140 6.62 -2.47 17.50
N GLY A 141 7.64 -2.70 18.34
CA GLY A 141 9.03 -2.76 17.89
C GLY A 141 9.25 -3.86 16.83
N LEU A 142 10.30 -3.70 16.05
CA LEU A 142 10.63 -4.62 14.97
C LEU A 142 11.67 -5.64 15.41
N ARG A 143 11.50 -6.90 14.99
CA ARG A 143 12.53 -7.93 15.19
C ARG A 143 13.58 -7.81 14.10
N ALA A 144 14.84 -7.57 14.47
CA ALA A 144 15.96 -7.59 13.55
C ALA A 144 16.34 -9.03 13.18
N MET A 145 16.49 -9.30 11.87
CA MET A 145 16.90 -10.61 11.34
C MET A 145 18.00 -10.41 10.30
N PRO A 146 19.23 -10.93 10.54
CA PRO A 146 20.31 -10.88 9.57
C PRO A 146 20.03 -11.85 8.40
N ILE A 147 20.20 -11.39 7.18
CA ILE A 147 20.15 -12.20 5.96
C ILE A 147 21.49 -12.04 5.24
N PRO A 148 22.23 -13.13 4.99
CA PRO A 148 23.45 -13.08 4.23
C PRO A 148 23.16 -12.72 2.77
N LYS A 149 23.99 -11.84 2.19
CA LYS A 149 24.00 -11.53 0.77
C LYS A 149 25.04 -12.38 0.04
N GLN A 150 24.93 -12.43 -1.30
CA GLN A 150 25.90 -13.14 -2.14
C GLN A 150 27.32 -12.56 -2.08
N ASP A 151 27.43 -11.26 -1.77
CA ASP A 151 28.71 -10.55 -1.61
C ASP A 151 29.36 -10.78 -0.23
N GLY A 152 28.84 -11.68 0.61
CA GLY A 152 29.33 -11.95 1.96
C GLY A 152 28.90 -10.91 3.02
N THR A 153 28.26 -9.82 2.62
CA THR A 153 27.70 -8.83 3.56
C THR A 153 26.37 -9.29 4.13
N THR A 154 25.92 -8.67 5.22
CA THR A 154 24.67 -9.01 5.89
C THR A 154 23.65 -7.88 5.73
N ARG A 155 22.45 -8.22 5.26
CA ARG A 155 21.31 -7.31 5.25
C ARG A 155 20.44 -7.54 6.47
N MET A 156 20.13 -6.48 7.21
CA MET A 156 19.25 -6.57 8.38
C MET A 156 17.79 -6.37 7.96
N LEU A 157 16.98 -7.43 8.01
CA LEU A 157 15.52 -7.27 7.92
C LEU A 157 14.96 -6.83 9.26
N LYS A 158 14.00 -5.92 9.20
CA LYS A 158 13.23 -5.43 10.33
C LYS A 158 11.80 -6.00 10.23
N VAL A 159 11.54 -7.08 10.93
CA VAL A 159 10.32 -7.88 10.81
C VAL A 159 9.25 -7.37 11.79
N PRO A 160 8.11 -6.82 11.32
CA PRO A 160 7.00 -6.41 12.18
C PRO A 160 6.29 -7.62 12.79
N THR A 161 5.52 -7.40 13.85
CA THR A 161 4.61 -8.42 14.40
C THR A 161 3.59 -8.86 13.35
N MET A 162 2.98 -10.03 13.55
CA MET A 162 1.97 -10.50 12.60
C MET A 162 0.73 -9.59 12.59
N ALA A 163 0.39 -9.01 13.75
CA ALA A 163 -0.69 -8.04 13.87
C ALA A 163 -0.37 -6.74 13.10
N ASP A 164 0.85 -6.22 13.21
CA ASP A 164 1.31 -5.06 12.43
C ASP A 164 1.29 -5.35 10.93
N ARG A 165 1.74 -6.54 10.51
CA ARG A 165 1.69 -6.94 9.10
C ARG A 165 0.25 -7.01 8.58
N ALA A 166 -0.70 -7.51 9.38
CA ALA A 166 -2.11 -7.56 9.02
C ALA A 166 -2.70 -6.16 8.89
N TRP A 167 -2.39 -5.25 9.82
CA TRP A 167 -2.78 -3.86 9.72
C TRP A 167 -2.15 -3.16 8.50
N GLN A 168 -0.85 -3.36 8.27
CA GLN A 168 -0.16 -2.82 7.09
C GLN A 168 -0.77 -3.35 5.78
N CYS A 169 -1.17 -4.62 5.73
CA CYS A 169 -1.84 -5.19 4.56
C CYS A 169 -3.22 -4.53 4.33
N LEU A 170 -3.98 -4.30 5.39
CA LEU A 170 -5.26 -3.58 5.34
C LEU A 170 -5.05 -2.12 4.91
N ALA A 171 -4.06 -1.43 5.47
CA ALA A 171 -3.66 -0.09 5.08
C ALA A 171 -3.25 -0.01 3.60
N LYS A 172 -2.46 -0.98 3.13
CA LYS A 172 -2.08 -1.10 1.73
C LYS A 172 -3.30 -1.22 0.81
N TYR A 173 -4.31 -2.01 1.17
CA TYR A 173 -5.54 -2.11 0.39
C TYR A 173 -6.27 -0.76 0.21
N ALA A 174 -6.17 0.13 1.19
CA ALA A 174 -6.76 1.46 1.12
C ALA A 174 -5.88 2.48 0.38
N LEU A 175 -4.55 2.39 0.52
CA LEU A 175 -3.59 3.35 -0.05
C LEU A 175 -3.29 3.07 -1.52
N GLU A 176 -3.03 1.81 -1.86
CA GLU A 176 -2.54 1.41 -3.19
C GLU A 176 -3.40 1.94 -4.34
N PRO A 177 -4.75 1.83 -4.34
CA PRO A 177 -5.55 2.33 -5.45
C PRO A 177 -5.53 3.86 -5.60
N ALA A 178 -5.33 4.60 -4.50
CA ALA A 178 -5.23 6.06 -4.56
C ALA A 178 -3.92 6.51 -5.22
N HIS A 179 -2.82 5.85 -4.87
CA HIS A 179 -1.50 6.19 -5.41
C HIS A 179 -1.28 5.59 -6.81
N GLU A 180 -1.84 4.41 -7.09
CA GLU A 180 -1.80 3.85 -8.45
C GLU A 180 -2.43 4.78 -9.49
N ALA A 181 -3.40 5.61 -9.09
CA ALA A 181 -4.00 6.63 -9.94
C ALA A 181 -3.06 7.82 -10.27
N THR A 182 -1.98 8.00 -9.50
CA THR A 182 -1.02 9.10 -9.64
C THR A 182 0.37 8.66 -10.10
N PHE A 183 0.67 7.37 -10.00
CA PHE A 183 1.99 6.86 -10.35
C PHE A 183 2.30 6.99 -11.84
N HIS A 184 3.53 7.39 -12.13
CA HIS A 184 4.00 7.53 -13.50
C HIS A 184 3.92 6.21 -14.28
N ALA A 185 3.63 6.30 -15.58
CA ALA A 185 3.44 5.12 -16.45
C ALA A 185 4.69 4.26 -16.57
N ARG A 186 5.89 4.85 -16.45
CA ARG A 186 7.19 4.18 -16.59
C ARG A 186 7.80 3.71 -15.25
N SER A 187 7.02 3.74 -14.16
CA SER A 187 7.37 3.12 -12.90
C SER A 187 6.75 1.73 -12.80
N TYR A 188 7.54 0.70 -12.50
CA TYR A 188 7.11 -0.70 -12.60
C TYR A 188 7.22 -1.50 -11.31
N GLY A 189 8.28 -1.30 -10.52
CA GLY A 189 8.55 -2.10 -9.32
C GLY A 189 7.45 -2.04 -8.26
N PHE A 190 7.12 -3.18 -7.66
CA PHE A 190 6.15 -3.33 -6.56
C PHE A 190 4.72 -2.87 -6.84
N ARG A 191 4.35 -2.68 -8.11
CA ARG A 191 3.02 -2.23 -8.54
C ARG A 191 2.15 -3.38 -9.03
N PRO A 192 0.82 -3.36 -8.76
CA PRO A 192 -0.10 -4.39 -9.24
C PRO A 192 -0.13 -4.46 -10.78
N GLY A 193 -0.09 -5.68 -11.32
CA GLY A 193 -0.18 -5.93 -12.75
C GLY A 193 1.03 -5.45 -13.57
N ARG A 194 2.15 -5.10 -12.91
CA ARG A 194 3.41 -4.71 -13.54
C ARG A 194 4.54 -5.66 -13.18
N SER A 195 5.49 -5.84 -14.09
CA SER A 195 6.61 -6.77 -13.91
C SER A 195 7.92 -6.18 -14.46
N ALA A 196 9.03 -6.81 -14.12
CA ALA A 196 10.34 -6.47 -14.72
C ALA A 196 10.33 -6.61 -16.25
N HIS A 197 9.63 -7.60 -16.78
CA HIS A 197 9.48 -7.76 -18.24
C HIS A 197 8.80 -6.57 -18.93
N ASN A 198 7.87 -5.88 -18.24
CA ASN A 198 7.28 -4.66 -18.80
C ASN A 198 8.32 -3.53 -18.90
N ALA A 199 9.17 -3.38 -17.89
CA ALA A 199 10.27 -2.42 -17.90
C ALA A 199 11.29 -2.76 -19.00
N GLN A 200 11.71 -4.03 -19.10
CA GLN A 200 12.61 -4.52 -20.14
C GLN A 200 12.05 -4.28 -21.54
N LYS A 201 10.76 -4.60 -21.75
CA LYS A 201 10.10 -4.35 -23.03
C LYS A 201 10.16 -2.88 -23.43
N TYR A 202 9.87 -1.98 -22.49
CA TYR A 202 9.93 -0.55 -22.76
C TYR A 202 11.36 -0.10 -23.11
N LEU A 203 12.39 -0.58 -22.40
CA LEU A 203 13.78 -0.30 -22.71
C LEU A 203 14.17 -0.84 -24.08
N PHE A 204 13.81 -2.09 -24.38
CA PHE A 204 14.06 -2.70 -25.69
C PHE A 204 13.43 -1.88 -26.81
N ASP A 205 12.15 -1.52 -26.70
CA ASP A 205 11.43 -0.72 -27.69
C ASP A 205 12.07 0.67 -27.93
N ASN A 206 12.69 1.24 -26.89
CA ASN A 206 13.34 2.56 -26.99
C ASN A 206 14.80 2.49 -27.47
N LEU A 207 15.49 1.38 -27.26
CA LEU A 207 16.93 1.25 -27.56
C LEU A 207 17.22 0.49 -28.86
N ARG A 208 16.22 -0.07 -29.52
CA ARG A 208 16.41 -0.73 -30.81
C ARG A 208 16.80 0.26 -31.90
N SER A 209 17.49 -0.20 -32.92
CA SER A 209 18.00 0.61 -34.06
C SER A 209 16.91 1.41 -34.77
N THR A 210 15.72 0.81 -34.96
CA THR A 210 14.55 1.45 -35.59
C THR A 210 14.02 2.67 -34.81
N CYS A 211 14.37 2.79 -33.50
CA CYS A 211 14.01 3.91 -32.62
C CYS A 211 15.22 4.83 -32.34
N ASN A 212 16.22 4.81 -33.22
CA ASN A 212 17.46 5.59 -33.07
C ASN A 212 18.23 5.27 -31.75
N GLY A 213 18.10 4.05 -31.26
CA GLY A 213 18.69 3.60 -30.00
C GLY A 213 20.21 3.68 -29.96
N ILE A 214 20.87 3.47 -31.11
CA ILE A 214 22.35 3.54 -31.25
C ILE A 214 22.88 4.93 -30.85
N ASN A 215 22.10 5.98 -31.07
CA ASN A 215 22.49 7.36 -30.77
C ASN A 215 22.04 7.84 -29.37
N LYS A 216 21.54 6.94 -28.53
CA LYS A 216 21.12 7.26 -27.15
C LYS A 216 22.23 6.95 -26.16
N ARG A 217 22.40 7.84 -25.20
CA ARG A 217 23.15 7.55 -23.97
C ARG A 217 22.22 6.88 -22.97
N VAL A 218 22.71 5.81 -22.35
CA VAL A 218 22.04 5.10 -21.27
C VAL A 218 22.80 5.39 -19.99
N ILE A 219 22.08 5.85 -18.96
CA ILE A 219 22.62 6.08 -17.63
C ILE A 219 21.80 5.21 -16.67
N GLU A 220 22.47 4.28 -16.01
CA GLU A 220 21.92 3.44 -14.96
C GLU A 220 22.20 4.08 -13.60
N LEU A 221 21.18 4.19 -12.77
CA LEU A 221 21.27 4.75 -11.42
C LEU A 221 20.57 3.82 -10.44
N ASP A 222 21.20 3.61 -9.28
CA ASP A 222 20.64 2.97 -8.10
C ASP A 222 20.64 3.97 -6.94
N ILE A 223 19.60 3.95 -6.12
CA ILE A 223 19.51 4.82 -4.95
C ILE A 223 20.13 4.11 -3.74
N GLU A 224 21.32 4.56 -3.33
CA GLU A 224 22.03 3.99 -2.20
C GLU A 224 21.16 3.95 -0.95
N LYS A 225 20.96 2.73 -0.41
CA LYS A 225 20.17 2.51 0.81
C LYS A 225 18.79 3.16 0.76
N CYS A 226 18.12 3.13 -0.39
CA CYS A 226 16.84 3.79 -0.64
C CYS A 226 15.85 3.62 0.53
N PHE A 227 15.55 2.36 0.89
CA PHE A 227 14.61 2.04 1.97
C PHE A 227 15.05 2.54 3.35
N ASP A 228 16.33 2.74 3.59
CA ASP A 228 16.86 3.21 4.87
C ASP A 228 16.98 4.73 4.95
N ARG A 229 16.93 5.44 3.80
CA ARG A 229 17.26 6.87 3.69
C ARG A 229 16.09 7.76 3.24
N ILE A 230 14.97 7.19 2.81
CA ILE A 230 13.78 7.99 2.43
C ILE A 230 13.30 8.79 3.65
N LYS A 231 13.20 10.11 3.51
CA LYS A 231 12.69 10.99 4.57
C LYS A 231 11.21 10.70 4.85
N HIS A 232 10.83 10.59 6.13
CA HIS A 232 9.44 10.38 6.52
C HIS A 232 8.54 11.54 6.04
N SER A 233 9.02 12.79 6.06
CA SER A 233 8.27 13.94 5.53
C SER A 233 7.91 13.75 4.06
N ALA A 234 8.85 13.32 3.21
CA ALA A 234 8.57 13.09 1.79
C ALA A 234 7.45 12.06 1.56
N ILE A 235 7.42 10.99 2.37
CA ILE A 235 6.31 10.02 2.32
C ILE A 235 5.00 10.68 2.77
N MET A 236 5.02 11.37 3.93
CA MET A 236 3.82 11.89 4.57
C MET A 236 3.15 13.02 3.79
N ASP A 237 3.95 13.87 3.13
CA ASP A 237 3.46 14.98 2.31
C ASP A 237 2.75 14.47 1.05
N CYS A 238 3.29 13.44 0.41
CA CYS A 238 2.71 12.81 -0.77
C CYS A 238 1.52 11.88 -0.46
N LEU A 239 1.27 11.54 0.82
CA LEU A 239 0.32 10.49 1.18
C LEU A 239 -1.14 10.92 1.02
N ILE A 240 -1.87 10.30 0.11
CA ILE A 240 -3.31 10.48 -0.10
C ILE A 240 -4.06 9.54 0.86
N ALA A 241 -4.40 10.04 2.05
CA ALA A 241 -5.02 9.21 3.09
C ALA A 241 -5.85 10.05 4.08
N PRO A 242 -6.85 9.45 4.76
CA PRO A 242 -7.51 10.06 5.90
C PRO A 242 -6.56 10.16 7.11
N ARG A 243 -6.84 11.12 8.01
CA ARG A 243 -5.96 11.44 9.15
C ARG A 243 -5.54 10.22 9.99
N GLY A 244 -6.50 9.35 10.37
CA GLY A 244 -6.18 8.17 11.18
C GLY A 244 -5.23 7.20 10.47
N LEU A 245 -5.41 7.00 9.14
CA LEU A 245 -4.50 6.17 8.36
C LEU A 245 -3.11 6.82 8.23
N LYS A 246 -3.03 8.14 8.01
CA LYS A 246 -1.75 8.88 8.03
C LYS A 246 -1.02 8.69 9.36
N LEU A 247 -1.72 8.82 10.48
CA LEU A 247 -1.13 8.62 11.81
C LEU A 247 -0.59 7.19 11.98
N GLY A 248 -1.36 6.18 11.58
CA GLY A 248 -0.91 4.78 11.64
C GLY A 248 0.33 4.53 10.76
N ILE A 249 0.39 5.10 9.55
CA ILE A 249 1.59 5.03 8.70
C ILE A 249 2.78 5.74 9.34
N PHE A 250 2.58 6.93 9.92
CA PHE A 250 3.65 7.63 10.62
C PHE A 250 4.22 6.79 11.78
N ARG A 251 3.37 6.17 12.59
CA ARG A 251 3.79 5.25 13.66
C ARG A 251 4.53 4.02 13.11
N CYS A 252 4.08 3.49 11.97
CA CYS A 252 4.77 2.40 11.27
C CYS A 252 6.20 2.80 10.87
N LEU A 253 6.38 3.99 10.32
CA LEU A 253 7.69 4.53 9.96
C LEU A 253 8.57 4.70 11.20
N LYS A 254 8.03 5.29 12.26
CA LYS A 254 8.76 5.51 13.53
C LYS A 254 9.18 4.20 14.22
N ALA A 255 8.36 3.15 14.17
CA ALA A 255 8.72 1.84 14.71
C ALA A 255 9.92 1.21 13.97
N GLY A 256 10.15 1.59 12.71
CA GLY A 256 11.24 1.10 11.86
C GLY A 256 12.51 1.94 11.86
N THR A 257 12.57 3.02 12.64
CA THR A 257 13.70 3.96 12.58
C THR A 257 15.03 3.34 13.01
N ASN A 258 16.10 3.84 12.42
CA ASN A 258 17.45 3.59 12.86
C ASN A 258 17.86 4.69 13.87
N VAL A 259 18.59 4.32 14.91
CA VAL A 259 19.03 5.27 15.96
C VAL A 259 19.80 6.47 15.37
N GLY A 260 20.61 6.23 14.34
CA GLY A 260 21.36 7.28 13.66
C GLY A 260 20.53 8.19 12.72
N PHE A 261 19.31 7.79 12.36
CA PHE A 261 18.45 8.51 11.40
C PHE A 261 16.96 8.42 11.80
N PRO A 262 16.53 9.13 12.84
CA PRO A 262 15.21 8.97 13.46
C PRO A 262 14.03 9.39 12.57
N ASP A 263 14.27 10.16 11.50
CA ASP A 263 13.25 10.69 10.59
C ASP A 263 13.38 10.15 9.16
N GLN A 264 14.09 9.04 9.01
CA GLN A 264 14.33 8.39 7.72
C GLN A 264 14.06 6.89 7.78
N GLY A 265 13.79 6.35 6.61
CA GLY A 265 13.70 4.92 6.36
C GLY A 265 12.29 4.34 6.49
N THR A 266 12.10 3.26 5.76
CA THR A 266 10.95 2.37 5.86
C THR A 266 11.43 1.00 6.29
N PRO A 267 10.67 0.26 7.15
CA PRO A 267 11.13 -1.05 7.63
C PRO A 267 11.30 -2.04 6.48
N GLN A 268 12.53 -2.50 6.23
CA GLN A 268 12.78 -3.59 5.27
C GLN A 268 12.17 -4.89 5.81
N GLY A 269 11.04 -5.33 5.21
CA GLY A 269 10.20 -6.44 5.69
C GLY A 269 8.77 -6.01 6.07
N GLY A 270 8.48 -4.72 6.07
CA GLY A 270 7.13 -4.19 6.21
C GLY A 270 6.29 -4.40 4.94
N VAL A 271 5.01 -4.71 5.10
CA VAL A 271 4.08 -4.95 3.97
C VAL A 271 3.81 -3.68 3.16
N CYS A 272 3.81 -2.51 3.82
CA CYS A 272 3.60 -1.22 3.17
C CYS A 272 4.87 -0.60 2.60
N SER A 273 6.07 -1.01 3.04
CA SER A 273 7.33 -0.33 2.70
C SER A 273 7.57 -0.17 1.21
N PRO A 274 7.32 -1.16 0.34
CA PRO A 274 7.47 -0.98 -1.10
C PRO A 274 6.53 0.06 -1.70
N LEU A 275 5.28 0.12 -1.22
CA LEU A 275 4.32 1.14 -1.64
C LEU A 275 4.75 2.53 -1.18
N LEU A 276 5.20 2.66 0.08
CA LEU A 276 5.65 3.94 0.64
C LEU A 276 6.89 4.48 -0.08
N ALA A 277 7.83 3.60 -0.47
CA ALA A 277 8.95 3.97 -1.31
C ALA A 277 8.49 4.50 -2.68
N ASN A 278 7.57 3.81 -3.34
CA ASN A 278 7.01 4.28 -4.61
C ASN A 278 6.28 5.63 -4.47
N ILE A 279 5.60 5.89 -3.35
CA ILE A 279 4.94 7.17 -3.08
C ILE A 279 5.96 8.30 -2.97
N ALA A 280 7.05 8.08 -2.24
CA ALA A 280 8.10 9.10 -2.07
C ALA A 280 8.89 9.38 -3.35
N LEU A 281 9.09 8.35 -4.18
CA LEU A 281 9.85 8.44 -5.43
C LEU A 281 9.01 8.82 -6.65
N ASN A 282 7.69 8.95 -6.50
CA ASN A 282 6.82 9.31 -7.61
C ASN A 282 7.12 10.72 -8.12
N GLY A 283 7.29 10.87 -9.42
CA GLY A 283 7.64 12.13 -10.07
C GLY A 283 9.12 12.24 -10.46
N ILE A 284 9.98 11.32 -10.01
CA ILE A 284 11.39 11.30 -10.43
C ILE A 284 11.50 11.01 -11.95
N GLU A 285 10.52 10.30 -12.49
CA GLU A 285 10.41 9.98 -13.92
C GLU A 285 10.09 11.20 -14.79
N ASP A 286 9.66 12.33 -14.21
CA ASP A 286 9.35 13.58 -14.91
C ASP A 286 10.62 14.42 -15.16
N ILE A 287 11.72 14.15 -14.44
CA ILE A 287 12.99 14.86 -14.61
C ILE A 287 13.57 14.59 -16.00
N HIS A 288 13.51 13.35 -16.47
CA HIS A 288 13.98 12.93 -17.80
C HIS A 288 13.31 11.64 -18.23
N THR A 289 13.41 11.31 -19.54
CA THR A 289 12.93 10.03 -20.07
C THR A 289 13.66 8.88 -19.37
N SER A 290 12.93 8.17 -18.49
CA SER A 290 13.49 7.12 -17.64
C SER A 290 12.53 5.97 -17.47
N VAL A 291 13.04 4.84 -17.06
CA VAL A 291 12.32 3.65 -16.59
C VAL A 291 12.76 3.38 -15.17
N ARG A 292 11.81 3.27 -14.26
CA ARG A 292 12.11 2.94 -12.85
C ARG A 292 11.53 1.59 -12.46
N TYR A 293 12.34 0.78 -11.82
CA TYR A 293 11.92 -0.46 -11.17
C TYR A 293 12.32 -0.43 -9.70
N ALA A 294 11.42 0.01 -8.83
CA ALA A 294 11.67 0.29 -7.42
C ALA A 294 12.69 1.44 -7.24
N ASP A 295 13.88 1.15 -6.75
CA ASP A 295 15.04 2.02 -6.56
C ASP A 295 15.99 2.04 -7.77
N ASP A 296 15.93 1.04 -8.65
CA ASP A 296 16.71 1.00 -9.90
C ASP A 296 16.10 1.89 -10.98
N MET A 297 16.92 2.67 -11.67
CA MET A 297 16.49 3.57 -12.73
C MET A 297 17.41 3.53 -13.94
N VAL A 298 16.80 3.58 -15.12
CA VAL A 298 17.53 3.72 -16.38
C VAL A 298 17.04 4.97 -17.11
N PHE A 299 17.95 5.89 -17.37
CA PHE A 299 17.70 7.09 -18.15
C PHE A 299 18.19 6.91 -19.58
N CYS A 300 17.37 7.31 -20.55
CA CYS A 300 17.71 7.28 -21.98
C CYS A 300 17.70 8.71 -22.52
N SER A 301 18.86 9.25 -22.89
CA SER A 301 19.00 10.59 -23.45
C SER A 301 19.52 10.53 -24.90
N ASN A 302 19.00 11.38 -25.75
CA ASN A 302 19.57 11.55 -27.08
C ASN A 302 20.96 12.20 -26.99
N LEU A 303 21.92 11.70 -27.75
CA LEU A 303 23.22 12.34 -27.93
C LEU A 303 23.03 13.69 -28.59
N VAL A 304 23.16 14.77 -27.82
CA VAL A 304 23.32 16.11 -28.41
C VAL A 304 24.82 16.29 -28.71
N ILE A 305 25.22 16.01 -29.93
CA ILE A 305 26.56 16.35 -30.39
C ILE A 305 26.57 17.88 -30.55
N ARG A 306 26.99 18.63 -29.54
CA ARG A 306 27.40 20.02 -29.75
C ARG A 306 28.70 19.96 -30.55
N ARG A 307 28.62 20.16 -31.87
CA ARG A 307 29.80 20.51 -32.64
C ARG A 307 30.32 21.85 -32.09
N ARG A 308 31.50 21.84 -31.51
CA ARG A 308 32.28 23.06 -31.20
C ARG A 308 32.81 23.63 -32.51
#